data_33695270ecdcf7a88ece834f170b3092
#
_entry.id   33695270ecdcf7a88ece834f170b3092
#
_cell.length_a   1.000
_cell.length_b   1.000
_cell.length_c   1.000
_cell.angle_alpha   90.00
_cell.angle_beta   90.00
_cell.angle_gamma   90.00
#
_symmetry.space_group_name_H-M   'P 1'
#
loop_
_entity.id
_entity.type
_entity.pdbx_description
1 polymer ?
#
loop_
_entity_poly.entity_id
_entity_poly.type
_entity_poly.pdbx_seq_one_letter_code
_entity_poly.pdbx_strand_id
1 'polypeptide(L)'
;MSQENSVAQATTNVIITEPKLSKEQEMPIQELAAAMKSMAEDVGQISELASEEKLLVAEFLASLLKLMQPLTPSMPVSTSALPAEAGNVVKAYIDPTGHLALLYEDGHMELKNLSEEQNRDIMIMVVKDVMPKFKSLTSLQKRKIEKRIQFLSAVTNEIQKISGALAALNTVAQK
;
A
#
# COMPACT_ATOMS: atom_id res chain seq x y z
N MET A 1 -33.40 48.88 -82.92
CA MET A 1 -33.14 49.76 -81.80
C MET A 1 -32.48 48.93 -80.75
N SER A 2 -31.27 49.19 -80.69
CA SER A 2 -30.20 48.44 -80.00
C SER A 2 -29.97 48.94 -78.63
N GLN A 3 -29.65 48.15 -77.67
CA GLN A 3 -28.82 48.54 -76.51
C GLN A 3 -27.99 47.36 -76.08
N GLU A 4 -26.71 47.55 -76.32
CA GLU A 4 -25.65 46.73 -75.73
C GLU A 4 -25.57 46.97 -74.25
N ASN A 5 -25.47 45.95 -73.50
CA ASN A 5 -25.17 46.01 -72.05
C ASN A 5 -23.82 45.31 -71.81
N SER A 6 -22.83 46.20 -71.65
CA SER A 6 -21.45 45.89 -71.30
C SER A 6 -21.43 45.43 -69.82
N VAL A 7 -21.07 44.19 -69.59
CA VAL A 7 -20.81 43.67 -68.20
C VAL A 7 -19.31 43.81 -67.95
N ALA A 8 -18.97 44.78 -67.09
CA ALA A 8 -17.62 44.95 -66.54
C ALA A 8 -17.28 43.84 -65.58
N GLN A 9 -16.26 43.07 -65.95
CA GLN A 9 -15.64 42.07 -65.04
C GLN A 9 -14.82 42.79 -63.97
N ALA A 10 -15.30 42.75 -62.71
CA ALA A 10 -14.51 43.14 -61.55
C ALA A 10 -13.66 41.95 -61.12
N THR A 11 -12.39 42.00 -61.46
CA THR A 11 -11.35 41.09 -60.95
C THR A 11 -11.06 41.47 -59.49
N THR A 12 -11.65 40.67 -58.55
CA THR A 12 -11.31 40.76 -57.13
C THR A 12 -9.99 40.04 -56.89
N ASN A 13 -8.89 40.80 -56.76
CA ASN A 13 -7.63 40.28 -56.27
C ASN A 13 -7.80 39.87 -54.80
N VAL A 14 -8.01 38.60 -54.56
CA VAL A 14 -7.88 38.01 -53.19
C VAL A 14 -6.40 37.92 -52.88
N ILE A 15 -5.92 38.88 -52.10
CA ILE A 15 -4.62 38.78 -51.44
C ILE A 15 -4.72 37.69 -50.40
N ILE A 16 -4.23 36.50 -50.75
CA ILE A 16 -4.01 35.44 -49.79
C ILE A 16 -2.81 35.84 -48.92
N THR A 17 -3.12 36.48 -47.80
CA THR A 17 -2.14 36.70 -46.74
C THR A 17 -1.82 35.33 -46.16
N GLU A 18 -0.68 34.79 -46.53
CA GLU A 18 -0.12 33.61 -45.85
C GLU A 18 -0.05 33.91 -44.32
N PRO A 19 -0.58 33.05 -43.45
CA PRO A 19 -0.39 33.25 -42.03
C PRO A 19 1.11 33.21 -41.79
N LYS A 20 1.69 34.29 -41.28
CA LYS A 20 3.02 34.27 -40.68
C LYS A 20 3.00 33.20 -39.63
N LEU A 21 3.51 31.99 -39.94
CA LEU A 21 3.91 31.01 -38.94
C LEU A 21 4.86 31.77 -38.00
N SER A 22 4.39 32.00 -36.78
CA SER A 22 5.25 32.41 -35.69
C SER A 22 6.45 31.48 -35.72
N LYS A 23 7.65 32.03 -35.66
CA LYS A 23 8.89 31.27 -35.47
C LYS A 23 8.77 30.54 -34.13
N GLU A 24 8.05 29.45 -34.11
CA GLU A 24 8.24 28.40 -33.10
C GLU A 24 9.71 28.05 -33.20
N GLN A 25 10.39 28.18 -32.08
CA GLN A 25 11.81 27.89 -31.97
C GLN A 25 11.99 26.43 -32.42
N GLU A 26 12.38 26.24 -33.68
CA GLU A 26 12.81 24.94 -34.16
C GLU A 26 14.06 24.59 -33.38
N MET A 27 13.87 23.73 -32.39
CA MET A 27 14.97 23.17 -31.62
C MET A 27 15.90 22.47 -32.61
N PRO A 28 17.19 22.80 -32.64
CA PRO A 28 18.12 22.17 -33.57
C PRO A 28 18.01 20.65 -33.47
N ILE A 29 17.99 19.93 -34.58
CA ILE A 29 17.82 18.45 -34.61
C ILE A 29 18.81 17.79 -33.67
N GLN A 30 19.99 18.35 -33.49
CA GLN A 30 21.01 17.82 -32.57
C GLN A 30 20.62 17.96 -31.11
N GLU A 31 19.98 19.04 -30.69
CA GLU A 31 19.49 19.25 -29.35
C GLU A 31 18.29 18.31 -29.06
N LEU A 32 17.42 18.12 -30.03
CA LEU A 32 16.31 17.18 -29.93
C LEU A 32 16.85 15.74 -29.78
N ALA A 33 17.83 15.35 -30.58
CA ALA A 33 18.45 14.04 -30.49
C ALA A 33 19.15 13.81 -29.14
N ALA A 34 19.82 14.81 -28.60
CA ALA A 34 20.45 14.77 -27.29
C ALA A 34 19.40 14.65 -26.15
N ALA A 35 18.31 15.41 -26.24
CA ALA A 35 17.21 15.33 -25.30
C ALA A 35 16.53 13.94 -25.33
N MET A 36 16.29 13.39 -26.50
CA MET A 36 15.71 12.05 -26.65
C MET A 36 16.64 10.96 -26.07
N LYS A 37 17.95 11.10 -26.26
CA LYS A 37 18.91 10.16 -25.65
C LYS A 37 18.88 10.22 -24.13
N SER A 38 18.90 11.43 -23.56
CA SER A 38 18.78 11.60 -22.11
C SER A 38 17.47 11.03 -21.56
N MET A 39 16.34 11.29 -22.24
CA MET A 39 15.05 10.72 -21.86
C MET A 39 15.06 9.17 -21.92
N ALA A 40 15.72 8.57 -22.91
CA ALA A 40 15.82 7.11 -23.01
C ALA A 40 16.66 6.53 -21.86
N GLU A 41 17.74 7.21 -21.45
CA GLU A 41 18.54 6.84 -20.29
C GLU A 41 17.73 6.96 -18.99
N ASP A 42 16.99 8.06 -18.81
CA ASP A 42 16.11 8.28 -17.64
C ASP A 42 15.00 7.21 -17.56
N VAL A 43 14.36 6.88 -18.68
CA VAL A 43 13.34 5.82 -18.74
C VAL A 43 13.93 4.47 -18.39
N GLY A 44 15.16 4.18 -18.84
CA GLY A 44 15.88 2.95 -18.44
C GLY A 44 16.09 2.89 -16.93
N GLN A 45 16.58 3.95 -16.32
CA GLN A 45 16.78 4.05 -14.87
C GLN A 45 15.46 3.93 -14.09
N ILE A 46 14.41 4.58 -14.53
CA ILE A 46 13.07 4.47 -13.91
C ILE A 46 12.58 3.02 -13.95
N SER A 47 12.79 2.30 -15.06
CA SER A 47 12.39 0.91 -15.20
C SER A 47 13.15 -0.02 -14.23
N GLU A 48 14.46 0.19 -14.07
CA GLU A 48 15.29 -0.55 -13.11
C GLU A 48 14.83 -0.28 -11.67
N LEU A 49 14.67 1.00 -11.29
CA LEU A 49 14.21 1.39 -9.95
C LEU A 49 12.80 0.85 -9.64
N ALA A 50 11.88 0.87 -10.59
CA ALA A 50 10.54 0.32 -10.42
C ALA A 50 10.57 -1.20 -10.20
N SER A 51 11.47 -1.90 -10.88
CA SER A 51 11.67 -3.34 -10.69
C SER A 51 12.25 -3.67 -9.31
N GLU A 52 13.25 -2.90 -8.87
CA GLU A 52 13.83 -3.04 -7.53
C GLU A 52 12.81 -2.72 -6.42
N GLU A 53 12.06 -1.64 -6.56
CA GLU A 53 11.00 -1.29 -5.63
C GLU A 53 9.98 -2.42 -5.49
N LYS A 54 9.55 -3.03 -6.59
CA LYS A 54 8.60 -4.15 -6.57
C LYS A 54 9.11 -5.32 -5.74
N LEU A 55 10.38 -5.68 -5.87
CA LEU A 55 10.99 -6.76 -5.09
C LEU A 55 11.07 -6.41 -3.61
N LEU A 56 11.55 -5.22 -3.27
CA LEU A 56 11.67 -4.75 -1.89
C LEU A 56 10.32 -4.69 -1.18
N VAL A 57 9.30 -4.19 -1.86
CA VAL A 57 7.93 -4.12 -1.35
C VAL A 57 7.38 -5.51 -1.03
N ALA A 58 7.54 -6.46 -1.95
CA ALA A 58 7.06 -7.83 -1.77
C ALA A 58 7.79 -8.53 -0.60
N GLU A 59 9.11 -8.41 -0.52
CA GLU A 59 9.91 -8.99 0.55
C GLU A 59 9.58 -8.38 1.91
N PHE A 60 9.42 -7.06 1.94
CA PHE A 60 9.04 -6.35 3.16
C PHE A 60 7.66 -6.78 3.66
N LEU A 61 6.65 -6.82 2.77
CA LEU A 61 5.31 -7.28 3.13
C LEU A 61 5.33 -8.72 3.66
N ALA A 62 6.02 -9.63 2.98
CA ALA A 62 6.15 -11.01 3.43
C ALA A 62 6.79 -11.12 4.83
N SER A 63 7.79 -10.29 5.12
CA SER A 63 8.45 -10.22 6.42
C SER A 63 7.50 -9.68 7.51
N LEU A 64 6.75 -8.62 7.21
CA LEU A 64 5.74 -8.06 8.12
C LEU A 64 4.67 -9.09 8.47
N LEU A 65 4.13 -9.79 7.48
CA LEU A 65 3.10 -10.79 7.68
C LEU A 65 3.59 -11.97 8.55
N LYS A 66 4.83 -12.43 8.37
CA LYS A 66 5.46 -13.44 9.24
C LYS A 66 5.54 -12.97 10.69
N LEU A 67 5.84 -11.69 10.93
CA LEU A 67 5.87 -11.11 12.27
C LEU A 67 4.47 -10.99 12.88
N MET A 68 3.44 -10.77 12.07
CA MET A 68 2.06 -10.65 12.55
C MET A 68 1.48 -11.99 13.01
N GLN A 69 1.77 -13.09 12.31
CA GLN A 69 1.17 -14.40 12.55
C GLN A 69 1.14 -14.82 14.04
N PRO A 70 2.26 -14.76 14.80
CA PRO A 70 2.24 -15.16 16.21
C PRO A 70 1.66 -14.09 17.15
N LEU A 71 1.45 -12.87 16.69
CA LEU A 71 1.13 -11.74 17.55
C LEU A 71 -0.36 -11.38 17.56
N THR A 72 -0.99 -11.41 16.41
CA THR A 72 -2.39 -10.96 16.28
C THR A 72 -3.04 -11.50 15.01
N PRO A 73 -4.34 -11.85 15.07
CA PRO A 73 -5.09 -12.23 13.88
C PRO A 73 -5.37 -11.04 12.94
N SER A 74 -5.32 -9.82 13.46
CA SER A 74 -5.49 -8.60 12.65
C SER A 74 -4.95 -7.39 13.39
N MET A 75 -4.57 -6.35 12.62
CA MET A 75 -4.14 -5.05 13.15
C MET A 75 -5.01 -3.92 12.62
N PRO A 76 -5.45 -3.00 13.50
CA PRO A 76 -6.21 -1.85 13.06
C PRO A 76 -5.32 -0.86 12.30
N VAL A 77 -5.82 -0.40 11.16
CA VAL A 77 -5.24 0.66 10.34
C VAL A 77 -6.02 1.93 10.58
N SER A 78 -5.33 3.05 10.78
CA SER A 78 -5.99 4.35 10.92
C SER A 78 -6.62 4.76 9.60
N THR A 79 -7.89 5.16 9.62
CA THR A 79 -8.58 5.60 8.39
C THR A 79 -7.92 6.84 7.78
N SER A 80 -7.30 7.68 8.61
CA SER A 80 -6.50 8.84 8.17
C SER A 80 -5.20 8.47 7.44
N ALA A 81 -4.77 7.21 7.52
CA ALA A 81 -3.61 6.71 6.80
C ALA A 81 -3.96 6.15 5.42
N LEU A 82 -5.24 6.10 5.08
CA LEU A 82 -5.71 5.66 3.77
C LEU A 82 -5.78 6.84 2.80
N PRO A 83 -5.62 6.60 1.48
CA PRO A 83 -5.78 7.64 0.49
C PRO A 83 -7.23 8.14 0.44
N ALA A 84 -7.42 9.41 0.05
CA ALA A 84 -8.75 10.03 -0.03
C ALA A 84 -9.69 9.29 -1.01
N GLU A 85 -9.12 8.65 -2.02
CA GLU A 85 -9.84 7.86 -3.03
C GLU A 85 -10.46 6.58 -2.44
N ALA A 86 -10.02 6.16 -1.25
CA ALA A 86 -10.65 5.04 -0.55
C ALA A 86 -12.07 5.33 -0.07
N GLY A 87 -12.51 6.60 -0.10
CA GLY A 87 -13.87 6.99 0.29
C GLY A 87 -14.09 7.01 1.80
N ASN A 88 -15.35 6.92 2.22
CA ASN A 88 -15.76 7.04 3.62
C ASN A 88 -15.57 5.73 4.39
N VAL A 89 -14.31 5.37 4.65
CA VAL A 89 -13.95 4.19 5.44
C VAL A 89 -14.10 4.51 6.93
N VAL A 90 -14.88 3.70 7.64
CA VAL A 90 -15.10 3.82 9.10
C VAL A 90 -14.08 3.00 9.88
N LYS A 91 -13.73 1.83 9.38
CA LYS A 91 -12.74 0.92 10.00
C LYS A 91 -11.90 0.23 8.93
N ALA A 92 -10.62 0.06 9.25
CA ALA A 92 -9.71 -0.68 8.40
C ALA A 92 -8.86 -1.63 9.25
N TYR A 93 -8.60 -2.84 8.74
CA TYR A 93 -7.78 -3.85 9.41
C TYR A 93 -6.92 -4.57 8.38
N ILE A 94 -5.68 -4.82 8.72
CA ILE A 94 -4.80 -5.72 7.97
C ILE A 94 -4.72 -7.06 8.69
N ASP A 95 -4.80 -8.17 7.95
CA ASP A 95 -4.64 -9.52 8.45
C ASP A 95 -3.24 -10.10 8.14
N PRO A 96 -2.83 -11.23 8.78
CA PRO A 96 -1.55 -11.87 8.52
C PRO A 96 -1.41 -12.54 7.14
N THR A 97 -2.45 -12.53 6.32
CA THR A 97 -2.44 -13.03 4.95
C THR A 97 -2.21 -11.92 3.92
N GLY A 98 -2.15 -10.66 4.38
CA GLY A 98 -1.88 -9.50 3.53
C GLY A 98 -3.13 -8.87 2.94
N HIS A 99 -4.31 -9.18 3.49
CA HIS A 99 -5.54 -8.53 3.08
C HIS A 99 -5.84 -7.34 3.98
N LEU A 100 -6.21 -6.24 3.36
CA LEU A 100 -6.75 -5.05 4.00
C LEU A 100 -8.27 -5.08 3.89
N ALA A 101 -8.94 -5.28 5.03
CA ALA A 101 -10.40 -5.19 5.12
C ALA A 101 -10.79 -3.74 5.43
N LEU A 102 -11.63 -3.18 4.58
CA LEU A 102 -12.19 -1.83 4.68
C LEU A 102 -13.68 -1.94 4.97
N LEU A 103 -14.15 -1.30 6.04
CA LEU A 103 -15.57 -1.18 6.35
C LEU A 103 -16.01 0.26 6.08
N TYR A 104 -16.98 0.44 5.22
CA TYR A 104 -17.54 1.73 4.82
C TYR A 104 -18.73 2.14 5.69
N GLU A 105 -19.08 3.43 5.63
CA GLU A 105 -20.18 4.01 6.42
C GLU A 105 -21.56 3.40 6.08
N ASP A 106 -21.77 2.97 4.85
CA ASP A 106 -22.95 2.27 4.37
C ASP A 106 -23.06 0.80 4.82
N GLY A 107 -22.05 0.30 5.54
CA GLY A 107 -21.95 -1.09 5.96
C GLY A 107 -21.31 -2.03 4.92
N HIS A 108 -20.96 -1.53 3.74
CA HIS A 108 -20.23 -2.30 2.75
C HIS A 108 -18.83 -2.68 3.27
N MET A 109 -18.36 -3.87 2.90
CA MET A 109 -17.00 -4.34 3.23
C MET A 109 -16.25 -4.66 1.94
N GLU A 110 -15.05 -4.14 1.82
CA GLU A 110 -14.12 -4.43 0.72
C GLU A 110 -12.85 -5.10 1.26
N LEU A 111 -12.34 -6.07 0.52
CA LEU A 111 -11.06 -6.72 0.79
C LEU A 111 -10.09 -6.38 -0.33
N LYS A 112 -8.96 -5.75 0.02
CA LYS A 112 -7.86 -5.45 -0.90
C LYS A 112 -6.66 -6.34 -0.58
N ASN A 113 -6.15 -7.03 -1.57
CA ASN A 113 -4.90 -7.78 -1.43
C ASN A 113 -3.71 -6.81 -1.59
N LEU A 114 -2.96 -6.58 -0.53
CA LEU A 114 -1.83 -5.65 -0.52
C LEU A 114 -0.61 -6.16 -1.33
N SER A 115 -0.60 -7.42 -1.74
CA SER A 115 0.44 -7.96 -2.62
C SER A 115 0.26 -7.59 -4.09
N GLU A 116 -0.92 -7.08 -4.46
CA GLU A 116 -1.22 -6.66 -5.83
C GLU A 116 -0.58 -5.31 -6.15
N GLU A 117 -0.05 -5.20 -7.36
CA GLU A 117 0.69 -4.02 -7.82
C GLU A 117 -0.12 -2.72 -7.73
N GLN A 118 -1.40 -2.79 -8.05
CA GLN A 118 -2.33 -1.66 -7.96
C GLN A 118 -2.57 -1.15 -6.54
N ASN A 119 -2.27 -1.97 -5.52
CA ASN A 119 -2.44 -1.61 -4.11
C ASN A 119 -1.13 -1.21 -3.43
N ARG A 120 -0.03 -1.03 -4.20
CA ARG A 120 1.31 -0.73 -3.67
C ARG A 120 1.34 0.54 -2.81
N ASP A 121 0.75 1.62 -3.29
CA ASP A 121 0.73 2.90 -2.55
C ASP A 121 -0.06 2.75 -1.24
N ILE A 122 -1.21 2.08 -1.29
CA ILE A 122 -2.02 1.76 -0.10
C ILE A 122 -1.20 0.91 0.87
N MET A 123 -0.47 -0.09 0.38
CA MET A 123 0.39 -0.94 1.20
C MET A 123 1.46 -0.12 1.93
N ILE A 124 2.15 0.80 1.25
CA ILE A 124 3.16 1.68 1.85
C ILE A 124 2.55 2.56 2.95
N MET A 125 1.36 3.12 2.71
CA MET A 125 0.64 3.94 3.70
C MET A 125 0.22 3.12 4.92
N VAL A 126 -0.34 1.93 4.70
CA VAL A 126 -0.74 0.99 5.76
C VAL A 126 0.46 0.60 6.62
N VAL A 127 1.59 0.29 5.99
CA VAL A 127 2.83 -0.08 6.69
C VAL A 127 3.32 1.05 7.58
N LYS A 128 3.35 2.28 7.08
CA LYS A 128 3.77 3.46 7.86
C LYS A 128 2.91 3.65 9.11
N ASP A 129 1.61 3.36 9.03
CA ASP A 129 0.68 3.45 10.17
C ASP A 129 0.82 2.27 11.14
N VAL A 130 1.02 1.07 10.63
CA VAL A 130 1.04 -0.18 11.41
C VAL A 130 2.35 -0.37 12.18
N MET A 131 3.49 0.02 11.61
CA MET A 131 4.81 -0.19 12.21
C MET A 131 4.98 0.37 13.63
N PRO A 132 4.56 1.60 13.95
CA PRO A 132 4.61 2.10 15.33
C PRO A 132 3.72 1.29 16.28
N LYS A 133 2.55 0.84 15.81
CA LYS A 133 1.60 0.04 16.60
C LYS A 133 2.15 -1.34 16.91
N PHE A 134 2.97 -1.89 16.04
CA PHE A 134 3.59 -3.20 16.18
C PHE A 134 4.42 -3.31 17.46
N LYS A 135 5.23 -2.31 17.76
CA LYS A 135 6.05 -2.24 19.01
C LYS A 135 5.18 -2.34 20.26
N SER A 136 4.08 -1.60 20.29
CA SER A 136 3.13 -1.62 21.43
C SER A 136 2.45 -2.98 21.56
N LEU A 137 2.03 -3.57 20.44
CA LEU A 137 1.39 -4.87 20.41
C LEU A 137 2.33 -5.99 20.90
N THR A 138 3.57 -6.00 20.44
CA THR A 138 4.59 -6.96 20.89
C THR A 138 4.80 -6.88 22.40
N SER A 139 4.91 -5.68 22.95
CA SER A 139 5.05 -5.48 24.39
C SER A 139 3.83 -6.00 25.19
N LEU A 140 2.63 -5.76 24.65
CA LEU A 140 1.40 -6.23 25.28
C LEU A 140 1.32 -7.75 25.27
N GLN A 141 1.61 -8.40 24.16
CA GLN A 141 1.61 -9.86 24.03
C GLN A 141 2.65 -10.51 24.93
N LYS A 142 3.85 -9.95 24.99
CA LYS A 142 4.91 -10.41 25.91
C LYS A 142 4.40 -10.43 27.34
N ARG A 143 3.83 -9.30 27.82
CA ARG A 143 3.26 -9.22 29.18
C ARG A 143 2.14 -10.23 29.42
N LYS A 144 1.28 -10.48 28.44
CA LYS A 144 0.22 -11.50 28.55
C LYS A 144 0.81 -12.90 28.73
N ILE A 145 1.81 -13.24 27.93
CA ILE A 145 2.46 -14.56 28.00
C ILE A 145 3.18 -14.71 29.33
N GLU A 146 3.93 -13.71 29.78
CA GLU A 146 4.61 -13.71 31.09
C GLU A 146 3.63 -13.95 32.23
N LYS A 147 2.51 -13.24 32.27
CA LYS A 147 1.47 -13.44 33.29
C LYS A 147 0.87 -14.88 33.26
N ARG A 148 0.64 -15.42 32.06
CA ARG A 148 0.16 -16.81 31.92
C ARG A 148 1.18 -17.82 32.44
N ILE A 149 2.45 -17.64 32.11
CA ILE A 149 3.54 -18.50 32.58
C ILE A 149 3.61 -18.45 34.11
N GLN A 150 3.60 -17.27 34.72
CA GLN A 150 3.62 -17.09 36.17
C GLN A 150 2.44 -17.81 36.83
N PHE A 151 1.23 -17.61 36.30
CA PHE A 151 0.02 -18.29 36.83
C PHE A 151 0.12 -19.82 36.71
N LEU A 152 0.46 -20.33 35.53
CA LEU A 152 0.58 -21.77 35.31
C LEU A 152 1.67 -22.39 36.15
N SER A 153 2.81 -21.72 36.30
CA SER A 153 3.91 -22.20 37.20
C SER A 153 3.45 -22.28 38.65
N ALA A 154 2.75 -21.25 39.15
CA ALA A 154 2.23 -21.25 40.50
C ALA A 154 1.21 -22.42 40.73
N VAL A 155 0.26 -22.58 39.81
CA VAL A 155 -0.75 -23.67 39.89
C VAL A 155 -0.07 -25.03 39.80
N THR A 156 0.88 -25.22 38.89
CA THR A 156 1.61 -26.47 38.72
C THR A 156 2.35 -26.84 40.02
N ASN A 157 3.05 -25.87 40.63
CA ASN A 157 3.74 -26.09 41.89
C ASN A 157 2.79 -26.54 43.04
N GLU A 158 1.61 -25.89 43.14
CA GLU A 158 0.63 -26.30 44.16
C GLU A 158 0.04 -27.70 43.89
N ILE A 159 -0.27 -28.02 42.62
CA ILE A 159 -0.72 -29.37 42.25
C ILE A 159 0.35 -30.41 42.59
N GLN A 160 1.63 -30.12 42.33
CA GLN A 160 2.74 -31.05 42.68
C GLN A 160 2.85 -31.27 44.20
N LYS A 161 2.71 -30.21 45.01
CA LYS A 161 2.71 -30.34 46.45
C LYS A 161 1.55 -31.22 46.94
N ILE A 162 0.34 -30.96 46.44
CA ILE A 162 -0.85 -31.78 46.79
C ILE A 162 -0.65 -33.23 46.36
N SER A 163 -0.16 -33.48 45.14
CA SER A 163 0.11 -34.81 44.63
C SER A 163 1.14 -35.55 45.48
N GLY A 164 2.22 -34.88 45.89
CA GLY A 164 3.24 -35.43 46.79
C GLY A 164 2.68 -35.77 48.17
N ALA A 165 1.84 -34.91 48.74
CA ALA A 165 1.21 -35.16 50.02
C ALA A 165 0.24 -36.39 49.96
N LEU A 166 -0.55 -36.52 48.89
CA LEU A 166 -1.43 -37.68 48.69
C LEU A 166 -0.64 -38.97 48.50
N ALA A 167 0.47 -38.96 47.77
CA ALA A 167 1.33 -40.13 47.61
C ALA A 167 1.95 -40.56 48.97
N ALA A 168 2.35 -39.63 49.81
CA ALA A 168 2.87 -39.92 51.16
C ALA A 168 1.80 -40.56 52.08
N LEU A 169 0.55 -40.07 52.00
CA LEU A 169 -0.56 -40.66 52.76
C LEU A 169 -0.85 -42.13 52.35
N ASN A 170 -0.83 -42.40 51.02
CA ASN A 170 -1.05 -43.76 50.54
C ASN A 170 0.05 -44.75 50.96
N THR A 171 1.28 -44.28 51.09
CA THR A 171 2.40 -45.15 51.59
C THR A 171 2.31 -45.45 53.08
N VAL A 172 1.73 -44.53 53.86
CA VAL A 172 1.47 -44.76 55.31
C VAL A 172 0.30 -45.70 55.55
N ALA A 173 -0.74 -45.65 54.69
CA ALA A 173 -1.93 -46.50 54.82
C ALA A 173 -1.69 -47.98 54.42
N GLN A 174 -0.57 -48.31 53.83
CA GLN A 174 -0.22 -49.69 53.41
C GLN A 174 0.76 -50.38 54.36
N LYS A 175 1.11 -49.78 55.49
CA LYS A 175 1.86 -50.37 56.59
C LYS A 175 0.96 -50.67 57.75
#